data_fd9c424bb2877c62cd8a9a70a4d259a9
#
_entry.id   fd9c424bb2877c62cd8a9a70a4d259a9
#
_cell.length_a   1.000
_cell.length_b   1.000
_cell.length_c   1.000
_cell.angle_alpha   90.00
_cell.angle_beta   90.00
_cell.angle_gamma   90.00
#
_symmetry.space_group_name_H-M   'P 1'
#
loop_
_entity.id
_entity.type
_entity.pdbx_description
1 polymer ?
#
loop_
_entity_poly.entity_id
_entity_poly.type
_entity_poly.pdbx_seq_one_letter_code
_entity_poly.pdbx_strand_id
1 'polypeptide(L)'
;MFKLKHTAWWVAMACALPAQAAMNIQPDPQNPGGYLVAKADIAAAEQAKTANPMYAIWSNALATRANAIVDAIEPGLATNPDNVKRVERVFPESEWNFLTHMAAPEYTYTRFLRAIGKFPAFCAEYTDGRNSDAICKKSIVTAFAHFAQETGGHIAKDNISDNPLALEEWQQALVHVREMGWSEGQEGYTTGCGQNDWQNKKWPCATGQGYFGRGAKQLSYHFNYGAFSEAMFDGDAKVLLNNPGLVADSWLNLASAIWFFLTPQAPKPAMLHVIDRTWVPSQREIDAGIGYGFGTTINIINGGIECGEQNKDKGQPVNRIRYWEGLAAHYQIPIEADEKNTCWQQLPYGSLNLNGATDVLYTNWDGNWKYYPDRPGGYSFECELVGFQTAYSALVEGDYEKCVTNLYGSHASWPKVRVVEKLDPLPTDPTDPPVGGAPAWEAAKVYNSGDKVSYKGAVYQAKWWTQGDEPSKGGPWALVSGEPTPPTEPTPSEPVPPTEPVPPSEPTPVPPTEPAPTDAIVWQPGVTKVSNGDKVTYNGQCFIAKNSPGVWESPTQSNWFWDEVSC
;
A
#
# COMPACT_ATOMS: atom_id res chain seq x y z
N MET A 1 -62.16 -7.98 19.86
CA MET A 1 -61.20 -6.85 19.99
C MET A 1 -60.11 -7.26 20.92
N PHE A 2 -59.06 -7.84 20.45
CA PHE A 2 -57.82 -8.08 21.23
C PHE A 2 -56.66 -7.52 20.44
N LYS A 3 -56.02 -6.48 21.02
CA LYS A 3 -54.80 -5.87 20.51
C LYS A 3 -53.61 -6.67 21.03
N LEU A 4 -52.91 -7.42 20.14
CA LEU A 4 -51.57 -7.95 20.42
C LEU A 4 -50.55 -6.81 20.27
N LYS A 5 -49.87 -6.50 21.36
CA LYS A 5 -48.66 -5.67 21.36
C LYS A 5 -47.48 -6.58 21.02
N HIS A 6 -46.88 -6.41 19.86
CA HIS A 6 -45.58 -7.00 19.54
C HIS A 6 -44.46 -6.13 20.13
N THR A 7 -43.87 -6.60 21.20
CA THR A 7 -42.64 -6.04 21.77
C THR A 7 -41.47 -6.70 21.01
N ALA A 8 -40.85 -5.96 20.11
CA ALA A 8 -39.62 -6.40 19.45
C ALA A 8 -38.48 -6.25 20.45
N TRP A 9 -37.89 -7.37 20.85
CA TRP A 9 -36.63 -7.40 21.60
C TRP A 9 -35.48 -7.29 20.59
N TRP A 10 -34.82 -6.15 20.58
CA TRP A 10 -33.53 -6.01 19.93
C TRP A 10 -32.48 -6.62 20.87
N VAL A 11 -32.00 -7.80 20.52
CA VAL A 11 -30.79 -8.35 21.14
C VAL A 11 -29.60 -7.64 20.44
N ALA A 12 -29.08 -6.63 21.12
CA ALA A 12 -27.80 -6.06 20.77
C ALA A 12 -26.72 -7.11 21.06
N MET A 13 -26.32 -7.84 20.00
CA MET A 13 -25.15 -8.71 20.05
C MET A 13 -23.92 -7.78 20.07
N ALA A 14 -23.46 -7.42 21.26
CA ALA A 14 -22.16 -6.79 21.44
C ALA A 14 -21.11 -7.84 21.04
N CYS A 15 -20.62 -7.79 19.81
CA CYS A 15 -19.39 -8.44 19.43
C CYS A 15 -18.27 -7.80 20.24
N ALA A 16 -17.90 -8.39 21.36
CA ALA A 16 -16.63 -8.12 22.02
C ALA A 16 -15.55 -8.47 20.99
N LEU A 17 -14.89 -7.46 20.46
CA LEU A 17 -13.65 -7.67 19.72
C LEU A 17 -12.71 -8.47 20.63
N PRO A 18 -12.13 -9.58 20.19
CA PRO A 18 -11.15 -10.28 20.98
C PRO A 18 -10.03 -9.30 21.30
N ALA A 19 -9.65 -9.21 22.56
CA ALA A 19 -8.43 -8.50 22.94
C ALA A 19 -7.32 -9.02 22.04
N GLN A 20 -6.68 -8.12 21.29
CA GLN A 20 -5.61 -8.47 20.36
C GLN A 20 -4.55 -9.21 21.17
N ALA A 21 -4.35 -10.50 20.91
CA ALA A 21 -3.33 -11.28 21.57
C ALA A 21 -1.99 -10.56 21.33
N ALA A 22 -1.23 -10.34 22.40
CA ALA A 22 0.07 -9.71 22.28
C ALA A 22 0.92 -10.56 21.32
N MET A 23 1.56 -9.89 20.34
CA MET A 23 2.45 -10.55 19.38
C MET A 23 3.56 -11.27 20.15
N ASN A 24 3.73 -12.56 19.90
CA ASN A 24 4.79 -13.33 20.55
C ASN A 24 6.11 -13.10 19.82
N ILE A 25 7.10 -12.57 20.52
CA ILE A 25 8.38 -12.15 19.97
C ILE A 25 9.48 -12.86 20.76
N GLN A 26 10.36 -13.57 20.05
CA GLN A 26 11.46 -14.31 20.68
C GLN A 26 12.82 -13.84 20.12
N PRO A 27 13.90 -13.86 20.94
CA PRO A 27 15.25 -13.63 20.42
C PRO A 27 15.59 -14.59 19.27
N ASP A 28 16.25 -14.10 18.23
CA ASP A 28 16.69 -14.94 17.12
C ASP A 28 18.06 -15.56 17.44
N PRO A 29 18.17 -16.89 17.65
CA PRO A 29 19.43 -17.53 17.97
C PRO A 29 20.45 -17.50 16.82
N GLN A 30 20.00 -17.23 15.59
CA GLN A 30 20.86 -17.14 14.40
C GLN A 30 21.36 -15.71 14.15
N ASN A 31 20.70 -14.70 14.71
CA ASN A 31 21.07 -13.30 14.54
C ASN A 31 21.09 -12.60 15.91
N PRO A 32 22.21 -12.52 16.58
CA PRO A 32 22.32 -11.84 17.88
C PRO A 32 21.76 -10.41 17.84
N GLY A 33 20.83 -10.08 18.73
CA GLY A 33 20.10 -8.81 18.73
C GLY A 33 18.92 -8.72 17.78
N GLY A 34 18.64 -9.80 17.02
CA GLY A 34 17.44 -9.93 16.20
C GLY A 34 16.33 -10.70 16.91
N TYR A 35 15.15 -10.74 16.28
CA TYR A 35 13.96 -11.38 16.84
C TYR A 35 13.23 -12.24 15.81
N LEU A 36 12.56 -13.27 16.33
CA LEU A 36 11.64 -14.15 15.61
C LEU A 36 10.20 -13.74 15.91
N VAL A 37 9.37 -13.75 14.87
CA VAL A 37 7.91 -13.57 14.97
C VAL A 37 7.25 -14.72 14.21
N ALA A 38 6.19 -15.30 14.75
CA ALA A 38 5.45 -16.34 14.04
C ALA A 38 4.62 -15.74 12.90
N LYS A 39 4.55 -16.45 11.78
CA LYS A 39 3.71 -16.08 10.63
C LYS A 39 2.24 -15.92 11.02
N ALA A 40 1.75 -16.76 11.94
CA ALA A 40 0.39 -16.65 12.45
C ALA A 40 0.14 -15.32 13.19
N ASP A 41 1.13 -14.81 13.94
CA ASP A 41 1.00 -13.52 14.65
C ASP A 41 1.03 -12.34 13.67
N ILE A 42 1.87 -12.42 12.63
CA ILE A 42 1.88 -11.44 11.52
C ILE A 42 0.51 -11.42 10.84
N ALA A 43 -0.04 -12.57 10.48
CA ALA A 43 -1.35 -12.66 9.85
C ALA A 43 -2.49 -12.14 10.77
N ALA A 44 -2.43 -12.42 12.07
CA ALA A 44 -3.40 -11.91 13.04
C ALA A 44 -3.32 -10.38 13.18
N ALA A 45 -2.12 -9.80 13.17
CA ALA A 45 -1.91 -8.36 13.21
C ALA A 45 -2.44 -7.67 11.93
N GLU A 46 -2.21 -8.25 10.76
CA GLU A 46 -2.77 -7.79 9.48
C GLU A 46 -4.30 -7.83 9.52
N GLN A 47 -4.87 -8.99 9.89
CA GLN A 47 -6.32 -9.18 9.96
C GLN A 47 -7.00 -8.20 10.91
N ALA A 48 -6.39 -7.91 12.06
CA ALA A 48 -6.94 -6.93 13.00
C ALA A 48 -7.02 -5.51 12.41
N LYS A 49 -6.06 -5.14 11.57
CA LYS A 49 -6.00 -3.81 10.91
C LYS A 49 -6.90 -3.73 9.67
N THR A 50 -7.14 -4.86 9.01
CA THR A 50 -7.99 -4.99 7.81
C THR A 50 -9.34 -5.65 8.10
N ALA A 51 -9.83 -5.57 9.34
CA ALA A 51 -11.10 -6.19 9.77
C ALA A 51 -12.34 -5.59 9.09
N ASN A 52 -12.25 -4.36 8.53
CA ASN A 52 -13.36 -3.79 7.78
C ASN A 52 -13.64 -4.61 6.52
N PRO A 53 -14.90 -5.04 6.28
CA PRO A 53 -15.26 -5.88 5.13
C PRO A 53 -14.85 -5.31 3.76
N MET A 54 -14.68 -3.99 3.66
CA MET A 54 -14.27 -3.35 2.41
C MET A 54 -12.91 -3.83 1.89
N TYR A 55 -11.96 -4.22 2.77
CA TYR A 55 -10.68 -4.76 2.32
C TYR A 55 -10.85 -6.05 1.52
N ALA A 56 -11.69 -6.96 2.01
CA ALA A 56 -12.00 -8.19 1.28
C ALA A 56 -12.75 -7.90 -0.04
N ILE A 57 -13.66 -6.93 -0.04
CA ILE A 57 -14.39 -6.51 -1.25
C ILE A 57 -13.40 -5.94 -2.28
N TRP A 58 -12.48 -5.07 -1.89
CA TRP A 58 -11.48 -4.49 -2.77
C TRP A 58 -10.50 -5.54 -3.30
N SER A 59 -9.97 -6.40 -2.44
CA SER A 59 -9.07 -7.49 -2.88
C SER A 59 -9.76 -8.42 -3.87
N ASN A 60 -11.03 -8.78 -3.64
CA ASN A 60 -11.82 -9.57 -4.57
C ASN A 60 -12.09 -8.83 -5.91
N ALA A 61 -12.31 -7.51 -5.86
CA ALA A 61 -12.50 -6.71 -7.07
C ALA A 61 -11.23 -6.64 -7.94
N LEU A 62 -10.06 -6.67 -7.31
CA LEU A 62 -8.76 -6.66 -7.99
C LEU A 62 -8.26 -8.06 -8.37
N ALA A 63 -8.95 -9.12 -7.97
CA ALA A 63 -8.61 -10.49 -8.39
C ALA A 63 -8.60 -10.62 -9.91
N THR A 64 -7.63 -11.36 -10.44
CA THR A 64 -7.43 -11.52 -11.89
C THR A 64 -7.47 -12.98 -12.30
N ARG A 65 -7.84 -13.23 -13.57
CA ARG A 65 -7.72 -14.56 -14.18
C ARG A 65 -6.35 -14.77 -14.80
N ALA A 66 -5.92 -16.02 -14.88
CA ALA A 66 -4.71 -16.40 -15.60
C ALA A 66 -4.76 -15.93 -17.06
N ASN A 67 -3.65 -15.43 -17.59
CA ASN A 67 -3.59 -14.88 -18.96
C ASN A 67 -3.98 -15.92 -20.02
N ALA A 68 -3.67 -17.21 -19.81
CA ALA A 68 -4.10 -18.28 -20.73
C ALA A 68 -5.62 -18.36 -20.90
N ILE A 69 -6.42 -18.08 -19.87
CA ILE A 69 -7.88 -18.00 -19.95
C ILE A 69 -8.28 -16.74 -20.72
N VAL A 70 -7.62 -15.63 -20.46
CA VAL A 70 -7.90 -14.34 -21.10
C VAL A 70 -7.62 -14.40 -22.60
N ASP A 71 -6.47 -14.95 -22.98
CA ASP A 71 -6.06 -15.07 -24.39
C ASP A 71 -6.95 -16.00 -25.21
N ALA A 72 -7.63 -16.94 -24.55
CA ALA A 72 -8.61 -17.83 -25.20
C ALA A 72 -10.00 -17.20 -25.41
N ILE A 73 -10.25 -15.98 -24.91
CA ILE A 73 -11.52 -15.28 -25.08
C ILE A 73 -11.66 -14.78 -26.52
N GLU A 74 -12.74 -15.19 -27.18
CA GLU A 74 -13.18 -14.70 -28.49
C GLU A 74 -14.67 -14.42 -28.47
N PRO A 75 -15.17 -13.48 -29.26
CA PRO A 75 -16.60 -13.19 -29.33
C PRO A 75 -17.45 -14.43 -29.62
N GLY A 76 -18.53 -14.61 -28.89
CA GLY A 76 -19.52 -15.67 -29.09
C GLY A 76 -19.13 -17.07 -28.58
N LEU A 77 -17.95 -17.25 -27.97
CA LEU A 77 -17.56 -18.57 -27.46
C LEU A 77 -18.35 -18.96 -26.20
N ALA A 78 -18.91 -20.17 -26.21
CA ALA A 78 -19.63 -20.74 -25.08
C ALA A 78 -18.73 -20.94 -23.83
N THR A 79 -17.41 -21.03 -24.02
CA THR A 79 -16.40 -21.18 -22.98
C THR A 79 -15.95 -19.86 -22.34
N ASN A 80 -16.42 -18.72 -22.87
CA ASN A 80 -16.11 -17.43 -22.27
C ASN A 80 -16.56 -17.37 -20.80
N PRO A 81 -15.82 -16.67 -19.93
CA PRO A 81 -16.23 -16.42 -18.55
C PRO A 81 -17.63 -15.74 -18.46
N ASP A 82 -18.36 -15.97 -17.39
CA ASP A 82 -19.75 -15.49 -17.26
C ASP A 82 -19.87 -13.94 -17.29
N ASN A 83 -18.92 -13.22 -16.74
CA ASN A 83 -18.90 -11.76 -16.86
C ASN A 83 -18.67 -11.29 -18.31
N VAL A 84 -17.88 -12.01 -19.10
CA VAL A 84 -17.70 -11.74 -20.54
C VAL A 84 -19.01 -12.01 -21.28
N LYS A 85 -19.65 -13.16 -21.06
CA LYS A 85 -20.97 -13.47 -21.64
C LYS A 85 -22.03 -12.43 -21.29
N ARG A 86 -21.98 -11.87 -20.06
CA ARG A 86 -22.85 -10.76 -19.68
C ARG A 86 -22.57 -9.51 -20.53
N VAL A 87 -21.31 -9.16 -20.73
CA VAL A 87 -20.95 -8.04 -21.62
C VAL A 87 -21.47 -8.29 -23.03
N GLU A 88 -21.26 -9.45 -23.62
CA GLU A 88 -21.75 -9.81 -24.97
C GLU A 88 -23.27 -9.65 -25.08
N ARG A 89 -24.02 -9.93 -24.00
CA ARG A 89 -25.48 -9.77 -23.97
C ARG A 89 -25.93 -8.31 -23.80
N VAL A 90 -25.30 -7.54 -22.91
CA VAL A 90 -25.76 -6.16 -22.60
C VAL A 90 -25.10 -5.07 -23.43
N PHE A 91 -23.94 -5.38 -24.03
CA PHE A 91 -23.15 -4.50 -24.89
C PHE A 91 -22.48 -5.32 -26.00
N PRO A 92 -23.27 -5.83 -26.99
CA PRO A 92 -22.77 -6.65 -28.09
C PRO A 92 -21.83 -5.88 -29.01
N GLU A 93 -21.13 -6.56 -29.90
CA GLU A 93 -20.17 -5.98 -30.84
C GLU A 93 -20.78 -4.87 -31.71
N SER A 94 -22.07 -4.92 -32.01
CA SER A 94 -22.74 -3.82 -32.70
C SER A 94 -22.71 -2.50 -31.93
N GLU A 95 -22.87 -2.56 -30.59
CA GLU A 95 -22.76 -1.36 -29.73
C GLU A 95 -21.33 -0.89 -29.59
N TRP A 96 -20.37 -1.83 -29.52
CA TRP A 96 -18.96 -1.49 -29.60
C TRP A 96 -18.67 -0.72 -30.88
N ASN A 97 -19.03 -1.24 -32.04
CA ASN A 97 -18.82 -0.61 -33.34
C ASN A 97 -19.50 0.75 -33.44
N PHE A 98 -20.69 0.91 -32.83
CA PHE A 98 -21.40 2.18 -32.78
C PHE A 98 -20.66 3.27 -32.01
N LEU A 99 -19.90 2.92 -30.98
CA LEU A 99 -19.11 3.89 -30.18
C LEU A 99 -17.67 4.06 -30.63
N THR A 100 -17.19 3.21 -31.56
CA THR A 100 -15.76 3.13 -31.91
C THR A 100 -15.50 3.29 -33.40
N HIS A 101 -16.37 4.01 -34.13
CA HIS A 101 -16.21 4.25 -35.57
C HIS A 101 -14.86 4.91 -35.92
N MET A 102 -14.34 5.73 -35.03
CA MET A 102 -13.07 6.48 -35.22
C MET A 102 -11.92 5.90 -34.40
N ALA A 103 -12.12 4.78 -33.72
CA ALA A 103 -11.11 4.19 -32.83
C ALA A 103 -9.86 3.76 -33.60
N ALA A 104 -8.71 3.90 -32.94
CA ALA A 104 -7.46 3.33 -33.44
C ALA A 104 -7.59 1.80 -33.63
N PRO A 105 -6.94 1.23 -34.66
CA PRO A 105 -7.09 -0.20 -35.01
C PRO A 105 -6.62 -1.15 -33.90
N GLU A 106 -5.84 -0.65 -32.96
CA GLU A 106 -5.43 -1.41 -31.77
C GLU A 106 -6.58 -1.67 -30.79
N TYR A 107 -7.67 -0.92 -30.86
CA TYR A 107 -8.86 -1.17 -30.05
C TYR A 107 -9.85 -2.05 -30.81
N THR A 108 -10.05 -3.26 -30.33
CA THR A 108 -10.99 -4.21 -30.94
C THR A 108 -11.96 -4.75 -29.90
N TYR A 109 -13.12 -5.23 -30.35
CA TYR A 109 -14.09 -5.86 -29.45
C TYR A 109 -13.52 -7.08 -28.73
N THR A 110 -12.74 -7.92 -29.43
CA THR A 110 -12.02 -9.05 -28.79
C THR A 110 -11.11 -8.58 -27.67
N ARG A 111 -10.32 -7.51 -27.88
CA ARG A 111 -9.46 -6.93 -26.82
C ARG A 111 -10.26 -6.36 -25.66
N PHE A 112 -11.44 -5.79 -25.95
CA PHE A 112 -12.36 -5.33 -24.91
C PHE A 112 -12.88 -6.50 -24.06
N LEU A 113 -13.32 -7.57 -24.68
CA LEU A 113 -13.76 -8.78 -23.97
C LEU A 113 -12.63 -9.40 -23.15
N ARG A 114 -11.40 -9.44 -23.68
CA ARG A 114 -10.21 -9.91 -22.95
C ARG A 114 -9.89 -9.04 -21.74
N ALA A 115 -9.95 -7.73 -21.89
CA ALA A 115 -9.77 -6.78 -20.78
C ALA A 115 -10.78 -7.00 -19.65
N ILE A 116 -12.07 -7.17 -20.02
CA ILE A 116 -13.14 -7.52 -19.07
C ILE A 116 -12.89 -8.90 -18.46
N GLY A 117 -12.49 -9.86 -19.30
CA GLY A 117 -12.23 -11.24 -18.87
C GLY A 117 -11.10 -11.37 -17.85
N LYS A 118 -10.12 -10.47 -17.88
CA LYS A 118 -9.04 -10.44 -16.88
C LYS A 118 -9.58 -10.19 -15.47
N PHE A 119 -10.63 -9.38 -15.32
CA PHE A 119 -11.17 -8.97 -14.03
C PHE A 119 -12.58 -9.54 -13.78
N PRO A 120 -12.71 -10.61 -13.00
CA PRO A 120 -14.01 -11.23 -12.69
C PRO A 120 -15.05 -10.27 -12.10
N ALA A 121 -14.60 -9.26 -11.36
CA ALA A 121 -15.49 -8.31 -10.68
C ALA A 121 -16.17 -7.32 -11.63
N PHE A 122 -15.54 -6.99 -12.78
CA PHE A 122 -16.18 -6.11 -13.74
C PHE A 122 -17.30 -6.88 -14.47
N CYS A 123 -18.52 -6.37 -14.38
CA CYS A 123 -19.73 -7.06 -14.85
C CYS A 123 -20.00 -8.42 -14.16
N ALA A 124 -19.65 -8.54 -12.88
CA ALA A 124 -19.92 -9.72 -12.07
C ALA A 124 -21.42 -10.00 -11.87
N GLU A 125 -21.76 -11.23 -11.45
CA GLU A 125 -23.08 -11.56 -10.92
C GLU A 125 -23.22 -11.03 -9.49
N TYR A 126 -24.31 -10.31 -9.21
CA TYR A 126 -24.70 -9.90 -7.87
C TYR A 126 -25.79 -10.84 -7.37
N THR A 127 -25.57 -11.49 -6.24
CA THR A 127 -26.49 -12.48 -5.66
C THR A 127 -27.35 -11.90 -4.53
N ASP A 128 -27.23 -10.59 -4.27
CA ASP A 128 -27.90 -9.87 -3.19
C ASP A 128 -29.16 -9.11 -3.64
N GLY A 129 -29.64 -9.37 -4.85
CA GLY A 129 -30.84 -8.76 -5.43
C GLY A 129 -30.58 -7.52 -6.29
N ARG A 130 -29.33 -7.03 -6.38
CA ARG A 130 -28.98 -5.97 -7.33
C ARG A 130 -29.07 -6.48 -8.77
N ASN A 131 -29.42 -5.60 -9.70
CA ASN A 131 -29.53 -5.95 -11.12
C ASN A 131 -28.13 -5.95 -11.78
N SER A 132 -27.55 -7.15 -11.94
CA SER A 132 -26.21 -7.35 -12.51
C SER A 132 -26.06 -6.78 -13.92
N ASP A 133 -27.09 -6.92 -14.77
CA ASP A 133 -27.08 -6.44 -16.15
C ASP A 133 -27.13 -4.91 -16.21
N ALA A 134 -27.94 -4.28 -15.37
CA ALA A 134 -28.03 -2.82 -15.28
C ALA A 134 -26.72 -2.20 -14.76
N ILE A 135 -26.12 -2.79 -13.72
CA ILE A 135 -24.82 -2.36 -13.17
C ILE A 135 -23.72 -2.51 -14.21
N CYS A 136 -23.68 -3.66 -14.91
CA CYS A 136 -22.70 -3.90 -15.99
C CYS A 136 -22.84 -2.85 -17.09
N LYS A 137 -24.05 -2.61 -17.60
CA LYS A 137 -24.30 -1.60 -18.63
C LYS A 137 -23.89 -0.19 -18.17
N LYS A 138 -24.27 0.20 -16.95
CA LYS A 138 -23.91 1.51 -16.37
C LYS A 138 -22.39 1.66 -16.21
N SER A 139 -21.68 0.59 -15.80
CA SER A 139 -20.22 0.58 -15.68
C SER A 139 -19.52 0.77 -17.02
N ILE A 140 -20.00 0.08 -18.08
CA ILE A 140 -19.48 0.23 -19.45
C ILE A 140 -19.70 1.65 -19.95
N VAL A 141 -20.92 2.17 -19.84
CA VAL A 141 -21.28 3.54 -20.27
C VAL A 141 -20.44 4.57 -19.53
N THR A 142 -20.23 4.43 -18.24
CA THR A 142 -19.34 5.30 -17.45
C THR A 142 -17.90 5.25 -17.94
N ALA A 143 -17.38 4.04 -18.23
CA ALA A 143 -16.03 3.89 -18.76
C ALA A 143 -15.88 4.58 -20.12
N PHE A 144 -16.87 4.39 -21.03
CA PHE A 144 -16.85 5.03 -22.36
C PHE A 144 -16.92 6.57 -22.30
N ALA A 145 -17.66 7.16 -21.34
CA ALA A 145 -17.66 8.60 -21.14
C ALA A 145 -16.25 9.12 -20.76
N HIS A 146 -15.52 8.38 -19.95
CA HIS A 146 -14.12 8.69 -19.65
C HIS A 146 -13.19 8.45 -20.86
N PHE A 147 -13.38 7.36 -21.61
CA PHE A 147 -12.58 7.07 -22.81
C PHE A 147 -12.76 8.15 -23.88
N ALA A 148 -13.99 8.63 -24.09
CA ALA A 148 -14.26 9.70 -25.02
C ALA A 148 -13.54 11.03 -24.63
N GLN A 149 -13.34 11.29 -23.32
CA GLN A 149 -12.57 12.46 -22.88
C GLN A 149 -11.06 12.20 -22.93
N GLU A 150 -10.56 11.05 -22.52
CA GLU A 150 -9.12 10.79 -22.42
C GLU A 150 -8.47 10.56 -23.80
N THR A 151 -9.17 9.91 -24.70
CA THR A 151 -8.62 9.39 -25.97
C THR A 151 -9.51 9.63 -27.17
N GLY A 152 -10.56 10.44 -27.04
CA GLY A 152 -11.51 10.70 -28.11
C GLY A 152 -11.01 11.70 -29.17
N GLY A 153 -11.78 11.81 -30.25
CA GLY A 153 -11.47 12.72 -31.36
C GLY A 153 -11.81 14.19 -31.07
N HIS A 154 -12.77 14.45 -30.19
CA HIS A 154 -13.26 15.79 -29.84
C HIS A 154 -13.62 16.67 -31.06
N ILE A 155 -14.09 16.04 -32.11
CA ILE A 155 -14.41 16.70 -33.37
C ILE A 155 -15.89 17.06 -33.37
N ALA A 156 -16.20 18.33 -33.52
CA ALA A 156 -17.58 18.79 -33.57
C ALA A 156 -18.37 18.09 -34.68
N LYS A 157 -19.64 17.80 -34.41
CA LYS A 157 -20.54 17.06 -35.33
C LYS A 157 -20.68 17.73 -36.68
N ASP A 158 -20.66 19.06 -36.74
CA ASP A 158 -20.79 19.88 -37.94
C ASP A 158 -19.46 20.06 -38.70
N ASN A 159 -18.35 19.62 -38.15
CA ASN A 159 -17.07 19.59 -38.87
C ASN A 159 -16.99 18.37 -39.78
N ILE A 160 -17.73 18.41 -40.88
CA ILE A 160 -17.83 17.28 -41.84
C ILE A 160 -16.50 16.92 -42.50
N SER A 161 -15.53 17.85 -42.54
CA SER A 161 -14.19 17.57 -43.07
C SER A 161 -13.48 16.48 -42.28
N ASP A 162 -13.51 16.59 -40.96
CA ASP A 162 -12.78 15.69 -40.05
C ASP A 162 -13.71 14.65 -39.39
N ASN A 163 -15.03 14.88 -39.47
CA ASN A 163 -16.09 13.99 -38.95
C ASN A 163 -17.15 13.74 -40.04
N PRO A 164 -16.80 13.03 -41.13
CA PRO A 164 -17.68 12.86 -42.28
C PRO A 164 -18.96 12.08 -41.99
N LEU A 165 -19.00 11.32 -40.89
CA LEU A 165 -20.19 10.59 -40.41
C LEU A 165 -21.09 11.46 -39.51
N ALA A 166 -20.72 12.72 -39.25
CA ALA A 166 -21.43 13.62 -38.35
C ALA A 166 -21.73 12.96 -36.96
N LEU A 167 -20.74 12.25 -36.43
CA LEU A 167 -20.85 11.57 -35.13
C LEU A 167 -20.90 12.59 -33.99
N GLU A 168 -21.71 12.34 -32.99
CA GLU A 168 -21.61 13.04 -31.72
C GLU A 168 -20.23 12.80 -31.08
N GLU A 169 -19.69 13.76 -30.32
CA GLU A 169 -18.37 13.62 -29.72
C GLU A 169 -18.28 12.42 -28.75
N TRP A 170 -19.39 12.06 -28.08
CA TRP A 170 -19.44 10.88 -27.22
C TRP A 170 -19.37 9.52 -27.98
N GLN A 171 -19.52 9.55 -29.33
CA GLN A 171 -19.31 8.38 -30.21
C GLN A 171 -17.89 8.31 -30.78
N GLN A 172 -17.01 9.18 -30.35
CA GLN A 172 -15.65 9.28 -30.86
C GLN A 172 -14.60 8.81 -29.85
N ALA A 173 -14.92 7.83 -29.01
CA ALA A 173 -13.99 7.26 -28.04
C ALA A 173 -12.85 6.49 -28.72
N LEU A 174 -11.68 6.39 -28.02
CA LEU A 174 -10.59 5.47 -28.38
C LEU A 174 -9.86 5.83 -29.69
N VAL A 175 -9.85 7.09 -30.10
CA VAL A 175 -9.12 7.55 -31.29
C VAL A 175 -7.60 7.49 -31.09
N HIS A 176 -7.13 7.76 -29.89
CA HIS A 176 -5.69 7.78 -29.57
C HIS A 176 -5.35 6.63 -28.63
N VAL A 177 -4.45 5.73 -29.06
CA VAL A 177 -3.93 4.65 -28.20
C VAL A 177 -2.64 5.07 -27.49
N ARG A 178 -1.92 6.04 -28.05
CA ARG A 178 -0.72 6.65 -27.50
C ARG A 178 -0.94 8.15 -27.34
N GLU A 179 -0.30 8.72 -26.35
CA GLU A 179 -0.32 10.16 -26.10
C GLU A 179 0.21 10.91 -27.31
N MET A 180 -0.49 11.97 -27.72
CA MET A 180 -0.12 12.77 -28.87
C MET A 180 1.28 13.40 -28.72
N GLY A 181 2.10 13.31 -29.77
CA GLY A 181 3.46 13.81 -29.77
C GLY A 181 4.50 12.83 -29.24
N TRP A 182 4.09 11.61 -28.82
CA TRP A 182 4.97 10.57 -28.35
C TRP A 182 4.95 9.33 -29.28
N SER A 183 6.09 8.68 -29.42
CA SER A 183 6.25 7.45 -30.22
C SER A 183 7.10 6.41 -29.50
N GLU A 184 6.94 5.13 -29.88
CA GLU A 184 7.75 4.05 -29.29
C GLU A 184 9.23 4.26 -29.57
N GLY A 185 10.06 3.88 -28.56
CA GLY A 185 11.51 4.12 -28.59
C GLY A 185 11.94 5.54 -28.17
N GLN A 186 11.00 6.42 -27.87
CA GLN A 186 11.28 7.74 -27.34
C GLN A 186 11.29 7.70 -25.81
N GLU A 187 12.42 8.08 -25.20
CA GLU A 187 12.49 8.28 -23.75
C GLU A 187 11.63 9.46 -23.31
N GLY A 188 10.85 9.27 -22.27
CA GLY A 188 10.01 10.31 -21.68
C GLY A 188 9.24 9.84 -20.47
N TYR A 189 8.69 10.77 -19.70
CA TYR A 189 8.03 10.48 -18.43
C TYR A 189 8.95 9.74 -17.44
N THR A 190 10.27 9.96 -17.59
CA THR A 190 11.31 9.37 -16.75
C THR A 190 11.65 10.24 -15.55
N THR A 191 11.07 11.43 -15.43
CA THR A 191 11.32 12.37 -14.33
C THR A 191 11.02 11.73 -12.96
N GLY A 192 10.05 10.82 -12.89
CA GLY A 192 9.75 10.06 -11.68
C GLY A 192 10.77 8.96 -11.34
N CYS A 193 11.62 8.57 -12.27
CA CYS A 193 12.54 7.44 -12.12
C CYS A 193 13.64 7.64 -11.07
N GLY A 194 13.94 8.86 -10.68
CA GLY A 194 14.93 9.18 -9.66
C GLY A 194 14.42 10.05 -8.52
N GLN A 195 13.14 10.44 -8.54
CA GLN A 195 12.59 11.41 -7.57
C GLN A 195 12.11 10.77 -6.26
N ASN A 196 11.79 9.50 -6.27
CA ASN A 196 11.27 8.80 -5.11
C ASN A 196 11.96 7.44 -4.97
N ASP A 197 12.86 7.35 -4.01
CA ASP A 197 13.73 6.18 -3.84
C ASP A 197 12.99 4.84 -3.76
N TRP A 198 11.85 4.78 -3.06
CA TRP A 198 11.12 3.53 -2.92
C TRP A 198 10.43 3.11 -4.21
N GLN A 199 9.86 4.05 -4.98
CA GLN A 199 9.24 3.76 -6.28
C GLN A 199 10.27 3.28 -7.29
N ASN A 200 11.43 3.92 -7.33
CA ASN A 200 12.53 3.52 -8.20
C ASN A 200 13.13 2.15 -7.81
N LYS A 201 13.20 1.84 -6.51
CA LYS A 201 13.64 0.51 -6.04
C LYS A 201 12.64 -0.58 -6.38
N LYS A 202 11.34 -0.33 -6.22
CA LYS A 202 10.29 -1.30 -6.51
C LYS A 202 10.04 -1.45 -8.01
N TRP A 203 10.00 -0.35 -8.75
CA TRP A 203 9.68 -0.29 -10.18
C TRP A 203 10.73 0.52 -10.93
N PRO A 204 11.96 0.00 -11.11
CA PRO A 204 13.04 0.73 -11.76
C PRO A 204 12.72 0.99 -13.23
N CYS A 205 13.03 2.20 -13.70
CA CYS A 205 12.95 2.51 -15.12
C CYS A 205 13.95 1.70 -15.92
N ALA A 206 13.50 1.12 -17.02
CA ALA A 206 14.38 0.46 -17.97
C ALA A 206 15.01 1.52 -18.90
N THR A 207 16.30 1.33 -19.21
CA THR A 207 17.05 2.23 -20.11
C THR A 207 16.41 2.26 -21.50
N GLY A 208 16.27 3.43 -22.06
CA GLY A 208 15.71 3.64 -23.40
C GLY A 208 14.20 3.51 -23.48
N GLN A 209 13.49 3.38 -22.35
CA GLN A 209 12.03 3.28 -22.33
C GLN A 209 11.37 4.59 -21.91
N GLY A 210 10.23 4.90 -22.55
CA GLY A 210 9.36 6.03 -22.21
C GLY A 210 8.04 5.54 -21.62
N TYR A 211 7.63 6.16 -20.51
CA TYR A 211 6.40 5.80 -19.79
C TYR A 211 5.30 6.85 -19.98
N PHE A 212 5.19 7.36 -21.22
CA PHE A 212 4.12 8.28 -21.63
C PHE A 212 2.76 7.55 -21.70
N GLY A 213 1.69 8.32 -21.85
CA GLY A 213 0.31 7.82 -21.83
C GLY A 213 0.02 6.77 -22.91
N ARG A 214 -0.48 5.60 -22.53
CA ARG A 214 -0.93 4.52 -23.43
C ARG A 214 -2.25 3.92 -22.99
N GLY A 215 -3.02 3.48 -23.96
CA GLY A 215 -4.31 2.84 -23.75
C GLY A 215 -5.45 3.79 -23.39
N ALA A 216 -6.64 3.24 -23.17
CA ALA A 216 -7.89 3.98 -22.98
C ALA A 216 -7.91 4.91 -21.76
N LYS A 217 -7.03 4.66 -20.76
CA LYS A 217 -6.86 5.48 -19.55
C LYS A 217 -5.64 6.41 -19.63
N GLN A 218 -4.82 6.32 -20.69
CA GLN A 218 -3.55 7.04 -20.79
C GLN A 218 -2.64 6.73 -19.59
N LEU A 219 -2.38 5.42 -19.35
CA LEU A 219 -1.47 4.94 -18.30
C LEU A 219 -0.09 5.59 -18.46
N SER A 220 0.37 6.36 -17.47
CA SER A 220 1.62 7.14 -17.51
C SER A 220 2.44 6.92 -16.26
N TYR A 221 3.75 7.17 -16.34
CA TYR A 221 4.76 7.02 -15.31
C TYR A 221 5.11 5.56 -14.94
N HIS A 222 6.40 5.31 -14.73
CA HIS A 222 6.97 3.99 -14.48
C HIS A 222 6.31 3.23 -13.31
N PHE A 223 5.95 3.95 -12.24
CA PHE A 223 5.33 3.32 -11.07
C PHE A 223 3.91 2.79 -11.35
N ASN A 224 3.16 3.44 -12.25
CA ASN A 224 1.86 2.93 -12.69
C ASN A 224 2.03 1.74 -13.66
N TYR A 225 3.05 1.80 -14.56
CA TYR A 225 3.37 0.66 -15.42
C TYR A 225 3.83 -0.55 -14.61
N GLY A 226 4.69 -0.34 -13.58
CA GLY A 226 5.15 -1.39 -12.71
C GLY A 226 4.02 -2.04 -11.91
N ALA A 227 3.18 -1.23 -11.27
CA ALA A 227 2.03 -1.73 -10.49
C ALA A 227 1.00 -2.45 -11.38
N PHE A 228 0.73 -1.92 -12.57
CA PHE A 228 -0.15 -2.57 -13.53
C PHE A 228 0.45 -3.88 -14.06
N SER A 229 1.77 -3.92 -14.30
CA SER A 229 2.48 -5.15 -14.69
C SER A 229 2.36 -6.23 -13.61
N GLU A 230 2.59 -5.90 -12.35
CA GLU A 230 2.40 -6.83 -11.22
C GLU A 230 0.98 -7.43 -11.22
N ALA A 231 -0.04 -6.61 -11.44
CA ALA A 231 -1.43 -7.07 -11.50
C ALA A 231 -1.74 -7.95 -12.72
N MET A 232 -1.07 -7.74 -13.86
CA MET A 232 -1.32 -8.49 -15.11
C MET A 232 -0.47 -9.74 -15.25
N PHE A 233 0.70 -9.80 -14.62
CA PHE A 233 1.73 -10.82 -14.82
C PHE A 233 2.21 -11.42 -13.50
N ASP A 234 1.28 -11.80 -12.63
CA ASP A 234 1.54 -12.59 -11.41
C ASP A 234 2.67 -12.02 -10.52
N GLY A 235 2.69 -10.69 -10.36
CA GLY A 235 3.67 -9.98 -9.54
C GLY A 235 4.95 -9.55 -10.27
N ASP A 236 5.07 -9.81 -11.58
CA ASP A 236 6.25 -9.38 -12.34
C ASP A 236 6.08 -7.94 -12.90
N ALA A 237 6.67 -6.98 -12.20
CA ALA A 237 6.71 -5.59 -12.64
C ALA A 237 7.51 -5.37 -13.93
N LYS A 238 8.48 -6.23 -14.23
CA LYS A 238 9.48 -6.01 -15.30
C LYS A 238 8.91 -6.16 -16.70
N VAL A 239 7.81 -6.91 -16.86
CA VAL A 239 7.20 -7.13 -18.18
C VAL A 239 6.87 -5.80 -18.85
N LEU A 240 6.11 -4.93 -18.19
CA LEU A 240 5.73 -3.63 -18.76
C LEU A 240 6.77 -2.53 -18.51
N LEU A 241 7.63 -2.66 -17.50
CA LEU A 241 8.74 -1.72 -17.35
C LEU A 241 9.76 -1.85 -18.49
N ASN A 242 10.01 -3.08 -18.95
CA ASN A 242 10.92 -3.32 -20.08
C ASN A 242 10.26 -3.17 -21.46
N ASN A 243 8.93 -3.34 -21.53
CA ASN A 243 8.18 -3.30 -22.78
C ASN A 243 6.87 -2.50 -22.62
N PRO A 244 6.94 -1.18 -22.35
CA PRO A 244 5.77 -0.36 -22.10
C PRO A 244 4.82 -0.29 -23.31
N GLY A 245 5.33 -0.49 -24.54
CA GLY A 245 4.53 -0.55 -25.77
C GLY A 245 3.45 -1.63 -25.76
N LEU A 246 3.62 -2.72 -25.00
CA LEU A 246 2.60 -3.77 -24.87
C LEU A 246 1.25 -3.22 -24.36
N VAL A 247 1.26 -2.14 -23.59
CA VAL A 247 0.03 -1.47 -23.13
C VAL A 247 -0.76 -0.92 -24.31
N ALA A 248 -0.14 -0.40 -25.35
CA ALA A 248 -0.82 0.06 -26.55
C ALA A 248 -1.19 -1.09 -27.49
N ASP A 249 -0.29 -2.06 -27.68
CA ASP A 249 -0.32 -3.02 -28.78
C ASP A 249 -1.10 -4.31 -28.47
N SER A 250 -1.62 -4.47 -27.25
CA SER A 250 -2.37 -5.66 -26.83
C SER A 250 -3.69 -5.31 -26.14
N TRP A 251 -4.43 -6.32 -25.63
CA TRP A 251 -5.64 -6.11 -24.84
C TRP A 251 -5.39 -5.31 -23.55
N LEU A 252 -4.14 -5.11 -23.16
CA LEU A 252 -3.74 -4.28 -22.02
C LEU A 252 -4.13 -2.81 -22.22
N ASN A 253 -4.37 -2.37 -23.47
CA ASN A 253 -4.81 -1.00 -23.78
C ASN A 253 -6.15 -0.65 -23.12
N LEU A 254 -7.04 -1.63 -22.98
CA LEU A 254 -8.34 -1.49 -22.30
C LEU A 254 -8.28 -2.01 -20.86
N ALA A 255 -7.45 -3.05 -20.60
CA ALA A 255 -7.33 -3.61 -19.27
C ALA A 255 -6.76 -2.60 -18.25
N SER A 256 -5.87 -1.69 -18.66
CA SER A 256 -5.36 -0.62 -17.79
C SER A 256 -6.47 0.30 -17.27
N ALA A 257 -7.47 0.56 -18.10
CA ALA A 257 -8.62 1.35 -17.72
C ALA A 257 -9.57 0.58 -16.78
N ILE A 258 -9.80 -0.71 -17.02
CA ILE A 258 -10.62 -1.55 -16.14
C ILE A 258 -9.92 -1.70 -14.78
N TRP A 259 -8.61 -1.95 -14.75
CA TRP A 259 -7.83 -1.99 -13.53
C TRP A 259 -7.97 -0.70 -12.70
N PHE A 260 -7.81 0.47 -13.33
CA PHE A 260 -8.02 1.75 -12.66
C PHE A 260 -9.45 1.89 -12.12
N PHE A 261 -10.45 1.46 -12.89
CA PHE A 261 -11.87 1.52 -12.52
C PHE A 261 -12.19 0.70 -11.26
N LEU A 262 -11.43 -0.38 -11.03
CA LEU A 262 -11.59 -1.30 -9.91
C LEU A 262 -10.69 -0.96 -8.71
N THR A 263 -9.65 -0.12 -8.91
CA THR A 263 -8.63 0.14 -7.89
C THR A 263 -9.03 1.30 -6.99
N PRO A 264 -9.24 1.09 -5.68
CA PRO A 264 -9.40 2.19 -4.73
C PRO A 264 -8.04 2.85 -4.49
N GLN A 265 -8.05 4.16 -4.32
CA GLN A 265 -6.87 4.97 -3.98
C GLN A 265 -7.22 5.88 -2.81
N ALA A 266 -7.15 5.37 -1.59
CA ALA A 266 -7.61 6.09 -0.41
C ALA A 266 -7.17 7.57 -0.40
N PRO A 267 -8.08 8.52 -0.12
CA PRO A 267 -9.46 8.33 0.33
C PRO A 267 -10.47 8.05 -0.80
N LYS A 268 -10.04 7.91 -2.07
CA LYS A 268 -10.92 7.67 -3.22
C LYS A 268 -11.41 6.22 -3.25
N PRO A 269 -12.74 5.96 -3.35
CA PRO A 269 -13.25 4.62 -3.59
C PRO A 269 -12.94 4.14 -5.02
N ALA A 270 -13.12 2.85 -5.30
CA ALA A 270 -13.15 2.35 -6.67
C ALA A 270 -14.39 2.85 -7.41
N MET A 271 -14.25 3.18 -8.69
CA MET A 271 -15.39 3.66 -9.50
C MET A 271 -16.52 2.64 -9.57
N LEU A 272 -16.20 1.33 -9.68
CA LEU A 272 -17.19 0.27 -9.63
C LEU A 272 -18.08 0.37 -8.41
N HIS A 273 -17.48 0.60 -7.24
CA HIS A 273 -18.22 0.61 -5.97
C HIS A 273 -19.06 1.90 -5.77
N VAL A 274 -18.76 2.95 -6.49
CA VAL A 274 -19.64 4.13 -6.61
C VAL A 274 -20.89 3.78 -7.42
N ILE A 275 -20.73 3.02 -8.52
CA ILE A 275 -21.80 2.68 -9.45
C ILE A 275 -22.71 1.58 -8.86
N ASP A 276 -22.13 0.54 -8.29
CA ASP A 276 -22.87 -0.58 -7.72
C ASP A 276 -23.33 -0.32 -6.27
N ARG A 277 -23.00 0.84 -5.72
CA ARG A 277 -23.35 1.28 -4.36
C ARG A 277 -22.81 0.41 -3.23
N THR A 278 -21.75 -0.36 -3.51
CA THR A 278 -21.01 -1.09 -2.48
C THR A 278 -20.25 -0.14 -1.56
N TRP A 279 -19.69 0.95 -2.10
CA TRP A 279 -19.16 2.06 -1.31
C TRP A 279 -20.32 2.91 -0.78
N VAL A 280 -20.23 3.27 0.50
CA VAL A 280 -21.19 4.18 1.16
C VAL A 280 -20.40 5.43 1.55
N PRO A 281 -20.81 6.63 1.06
CA PRO A 281 -20.11 7.85 1.41
C PRO A 281 -20.18 8.13 2.90
N SER A 282 -19.05 8.47 3.50
CA SER A 282 -18.96 8.92 4.90
C SER A 282 -19.59 10.30 5.06
N GLN A 283 -19.90 10.70 6.31
CA GLN A 283 -20.43 12.04 6.56
C GLN A 283 -19.48 13.13 6.07
N ARG A 284 -18.16 12.94 6.18
CA ARG A 284 -17.12 13.84 5.66
C ARG A 284 -17.23 14.03 4.15
N GLU A 285 -17.46 12.96 3.41
CA GLU A 285 -17.63 12.99 1.96
C GLU A 285 -18.96 13.66 1.57
N ILE A 286 -20.04 13.36 2.30
CA ILE A 286 -21.34 14.01 2.12
C ILE A 286 -21.23 15.53 2.33
N ASP A 287 -20.57 15.95 3.41
CA ASP A 287 -20.34 17.38 3.74
C ASP A 287 -19.46 18.06 2.67
N ALA A 288 -18.56 17.30 2.05
CA ALA A 288 -17.75 17.75 0.92
C ALA A 288 -18.51 17.74 -0.44
N GLY A 289 -19.79 17.43 -0.43
CA GLY A 289 -20.62 17.34 -1.62
C GLY A 289 -20.49 16.05 -2.42
N ILE A 290 -19.62 15.10 -1.99
CA ILE A 290 -19.35 13.84 -2.65
C ILE A 290 -20.47 12.84 -2.34
N GLY A 291 -20.87 12.04 -3.32
CA GLY A 291 -21.93 11.04 -3.21
C GLY A 291 -21.94 10.12 -4.43
N TYR A 292 -23.05 9.44 -4.66
CA TYR A 292 -23.19 8.56 -5.83
C TYR A 292 -23.28 9.39 -7.13
N GLY A 293 -23.04 8.72 -8.26
CA GLY A 293 -23.21 9.26 -9.60
C GLY A 293 -21.91 9.55 -10.34
N PHE A 294 -22.03 9.96 -11.59
CA PHE A 294 -20.91 10.16 -12.51
C PHE A 294 -19.93 11.24 -12.02
N GLY A 295 -20.43 12.29 -11.34
CA GLY A 295 -19.58 13.36 -10.79
C GLY A 295 -18.48 12.84 -9.86
N THR A 296 -18.79 11.82 -9.04
CA THR A 296 -17.79 11.22 -8.16
C THR A 296 -16.74 10.41 -8.95
N THR A 297 -17.08 9.80 -10.08
CA THR A 297 -16.09 9.15 -10.93
C THR A 297 -15.15 10.14 -11.60
N ILE A 298 -15.62 11.38 -11.92
CA ILE A 298 -14.75 12.49 -12.34
C ILE A 298 -13.80 12.89 -11.20
N ASN A 299 -14.31 12.99 -9.97
CA ASN A 299 -13.50 13.33 -8.80
C ASN A 299 -12.42 12.25 -8.51
N ILE A 300 -12.73 10.99 -8.76
CA ILE A 300 -11.76 9.89 -8.64
C ILE A 300 -10.64 10.04 -9.67
N ILE A 301 -10.96 10.28 -10.95
CA ILE A 301 -9.96 10.31 -12.02
C ILE A 301 -9.10 11.58 -11.99
N ASN A 302 -9.72 12.77 -11.94
CA ASN A 302 -9.03 14.05 -12.10
C ASN A 302 -9.58 15.16 -11.17
N GLY A 303 -10.15 14.81 -10.01
CA GLY A 303 -10.85 15.76 -9.12
C GLY A 303 -10.10 17.04 -8.83
N GLY A 304 -8.78 16.96 -8.63
CA GLY A 304 -7.96 18.13 -8.29
C GLY A 304 -7.95 19.24 -9.36
N ILE A 305 -8.20 18.90 -10.61
CA ILE A 305 -8.17 19.85 -11.75
C ILE A 305 -9.51 20.00 -12.45
N GLU A 306 -10.46 19.07 -12.21
CA GLU A 306 -11.75 19.05 -12.90
C GLU A 306 -12.95 19.34 -11.98
N CYS A 307 -12.86 19.10 -10.66
CA CYS A 307 -13.97 19.30 -9.73
C CYS A 307 -13.87 20.62 -8.96
N GLY A 308 -15.00 21.03 -8.36
CA GLY A 308 -15.16 22.30 -7.67
C GLY A 308 -15.65 23.44 -8.56
N GLU A 309 -16.28 24.44 -7.96
CA GLU A 309 -16.95 25.54 -8.68
C GLU A 309 -16.00 26.32 -9.61
N GLN A 310 -14.72 26.43 -9.22
CA GLN A 310 -13.68 27.12 -10.01
C GLN A 310 -13.33 26.40 -11.33
N ASN A 311 -13.75 25.15 -11.49
CA ASN A 311 -13.43 24.32 -12.65
C ASN A 311 -14.64 24.05 -13.56
N LYS A 312 -15.84 24.52 -13.20
CA LYS A 312 -17.10 24.16 -13.88
C LYS A 312 -17.16 24.53 -15.38
N ASP A 313 -16.41 25.55 -15.79
CA ASP A 313 -16.39 26.01 -17.18
C ASP A 313 -15.17 25.50 -17.97
N LYS A 314 -14.35 24.62 -17.37
CA LYS A 314 -13.22 24.00 -18.09
C LYS A 314 -13.71 22.95 -19.08
N GLY A 315 -13.04 22.86 -20.23
CA GLY A 315 -13.44 21.96 -21.31
C GLY A 315 -13.52 20.50 -20.90
N GLN A 316 -12.50 19.99 -20.18
CA GLN A 316 -12.44 18.58 -19.83
C GLN A 316 -13.64 18.09 -18.99
N PRO A 317 -13.97 18.70 -17.84
CA PRO A 317 -15.12 18.24 -17.07
C PRO A 317 -16.45 18.48 -17.79
N VAL A 318 -16.61 19.57 -18.50
CA VAL A 318 -17.82 19.84 -19.31
C VAL A 318 -18.02 18.77 -20.37
N ASN A 319 -16.95 18.37 -21.06
CA ASN A 319 -16.98 17.30 -22.06
C ASN A 319 -17.37 15.96 -21.43
N ARG A 320 -16.72 15.57 -20.30
CA ARG A 320 -17.05 14.30 -19.63
C ARG A 320 -18.53 14.20 -19.27
N ILE A 321 -19.09 15.28 -18.70
CA ILE A 321 -20.51 15.33 -18.31
C ILE A 321 -21.39 15.20 -19.53
N ARG A 322 -21.13 15.98 -20.58
CA ARG A 322 -21.89 15.97 -21.84
C ARG A 322 -21.83 14.58 -22.50
N TYR A 323 -20.65 13.94 -22.50
CA TYR A 323 -20.49 12.59 -23.07
C TYR A 323 -21.26 11.56 -22.25
N TRP A 324 -21.19 11.63 -20.93
CA TRP A 324 -21.96 10.73 -20.07
C TRP A 324 -23.46 10.93 -20.24
N GLU A 325 -23.96 12.16 -20.31
CA GLU A 325 -25.37 12.49 -20.55
C GLU A 325 -25.86 11.93 -21.90
N GLY A 326 -25.08 12.11 -22.96
CA GLY A 326 -25.40 11.55 -24.27
C GLY A 326 -25.46 10.03 -24.27
N LEU A 327 -24.45 9.37 -23.69
CA LEU A 327 -24.40 7.93 -23.54
C LEU A 327 -25.52 7.40 -22.62
N ALA A 328 -25.75 8.05 -21.49
CA ALA A 328 -26.79 7.62 -20.54
C ALA A 328 -28.20 7.73 -21.17
N ALA A 329 -28.46 8.78 -21.93
CA ALA A 329 -29.72 8.95 -22.66
C ALA A 329 -29.87 7.89 -23.74
N HIS A 330 -28.84 7.62 -24.56
CA HIS A 330 -28.86 6.60 -25.61
C HIS A 330 -29.12 5.20 -25.05
N TYR A 331 -28.39 4.82 -23.99
CA TYR A 331 -28.51 3.50 -23.37
C TYR A 331 -29.60 3.39 -22.32
N GLN A 332 -30.37 4.46 -22.10
CA GLN A 332 -31.45 4.53 -21.10
C GLN A 332 -31.00 4.12 -19.71
N ILE A 333 -29.82 4.65 -19.30
CA ILE A 333 -29.26 4.37 -17.99
C ILE A 333 -30.10 5.05 -16.90
N PRO A 334 -30.63 4.30 -15.91
CA PRO A 334 -31.35 4.90 -14.80
C PRO A 334 -30.46 5.85 -14.00
N ILE A 335 -30.96 7.06 -13.71
CA ILE A 335 -30.33 8.02 -12.82
C ILE A 335 -31.17 8.08 -11.56
N GLU A 336 -30.61 7.68 -10.43
CA GLU A 336 -31.29 7.72 -9.15
C GLU A 336 -31.33 9.16 -8.60
N ALA A 337 -32.34 9.47 -7.78
CA ALA A 337 -32.58 10.82 -7.28
C ALA A 337 -31.43 11.38 -6.41
N ASP A 338 -30.62 10.52 -5.81
CA ASP A 338 -29.45 10.86 -4.99
C ASP A 338 -28.12 10.89 -5.76
N GLU A 339 -28.15 10.63 -7.07
CA GLU A 339 -26.95 10.69 -7.90
C GLU A 339 -26.59 12.11 -8.32
N LYS A 340 -25.31 12.44 -8.19
CA LYS A 340 -24.71 13.70 -8.62
C LYS A 340 -23.85 13.43 -9.86
N ASN A 341 -24.32 13.85 -11.03
CA ASN A 341 -23.63 13.58 -12.30
C ASN A 341 -22.62 14.66 -12.68
N THR A 342 -22.55 15.72 -11.88
CA THR A 342 -21.53 16.77 -11.96
C THR A 342 -20.70 16.78 -10.68
N CYS A 343 -19.47 17.32 -10.73
CA CYS A 343 -18.63 17.48 -9.55
C CYS A 343 -18.32 18.93 -9.18
N TRP A 344 -19.14 19.89 -9.67
CA TRP A 344 -18.95 21.33 -9.41
C TRP A 344 -19.05 21.68 -7.93
N GLN A 345 -19.92 20.99 -7.19
CA GLN A 345 -20.15 21.20 -5.76
C GLN A 345 -19.38 20.20 -4.89
N GLN A 346 -18.51 19.40 -5.48
CA GLN A 346 -17.68 18.46 -4.74
C GLN A 346 -16.32 19.09 -4.44
N LEU A 347 -15.82 18.94 -3.21
CA LEU A 347 -14.41 19.14 -2.94
C LEU A 347 -13.62 18.00 -3.60
N PRO A 348 -12.46 18.29 -4.23
CA PRO A 348 -11.54 17.24 -4.64
C PRO A 348 -11.13 16.35 -3.46
N TYR A 349 -11.03 15.05 -3.66
CA TYR A 349 -10.57 14.11 -2.62
C TYR A 349 -9.24 14.52 -1.97
N GLY A 350 -8.30 15.06 -2.76
CA GLY A 350 -7.03 15.58 -2.25
C GLY A 350 -7.13 16.84 -1.37
N SER A 351 -8.32 17.47 -1.31
CA SER A 351 -8.59 18.65 -0.49
C SER A 351 -9.38 18.32 0.78
N LEU A 352 -9.74 17.05 1.00
CA LEU A 352 -10.42 16.63 2.21
C LEU A 352 -9.51 16.78 3.43
N ASN A 353 -10.03 17.31 4.53
CA ASN A 353 -9.32 17.30 5.80
C ASN A 353 -9.41 15.89 6.42
N LEU A 354 -8.31 15.14 6.34
CA LEU A 354 -8.20 13.78 6.87
C LEU A 354 -7.52 13.70 8.24
N ASN A 355 -7.17 14.84 8.85
CA ASN A 355 -6.53 14.88 10.16
C ASN A 355 -7.43 14.25 11.22
N GLY A 356 -6.94 13.20 11.87
CA GLY A 356 -7.67 12.45 12.90
C GLY A 356 -8.85 11.64 12.35
N ALA A 357 -8.97 11.45 11.03
CA ALA A 357 -10.03 10.67 10.43
C ALA A 357 -9.90 9.19 10.82
N THR A 358 -10.99 8.63 11.36
CA THR A 358 -11.12 7.19 11.66
C THR A 358 -12.03 6.46 10.68
N ASP A 359 -12.68 7.20 9.81
CA ASP A 359 -13.63 6.74 8.78
C ASP A 359 -12.97 6.47 7.43
N VAL A 360 -11.69 6.81 7.27
CA VAL A 360 -10.92 6.58 6.03
C VAL A 360 -10.20 5.24 6.10
N LEU A 361 -10.47 4.41 5.12
CA LEU A 361 -9.80 3.11 4.97
C LEU A 361 -8.57 3.26 4.07
N TYR A 362 -7.41 3.39 4.67
CA TYR A 362 -6.15 3.46 3.96
C TYR A 362 -5.73 2.09 3.42
N THR A 363 -5.04 2.07 2.29
CA THR A 363 -4.67 0.82 1.58
C THR A 363 -3.17 0.57 1.49
N ASN A 364 -2.35 1.41 2.11
CA ASN A 364 -0.90 1.26 2.06
C ASN A 364 -0.32 0.98 3.45
N TRP A 365 0.66 0.06 3.52
CA TRP A 365 1.38 -0.26 4.75
C TRP A 365 2.66 0.56 4.88
N ASP A 366 2.91 1.09 6.07
CA ASP A 366 4.19 1.66 6.48
C ASP A 366 4.47 1.30 7.94
N GLY A 367 5.66 1.66 8.45
CA GLY A 367 6.08 1.34 9.80
C GLY A 367 5.16 1.88 10.89
N ASN A 368 4.86 1.05 11.87
CA ASN A 368 4.22 1.50 13.10
C ASN A 368 5.28 2.02 14.08
N TRP A 369 5.42 3.32 14.17
CA TRP A 369 6.43 4.04 14.96
C TRP A 369 6.04 4.24 16.42
N LYS A 370 4.92 3.68 16.89
CA LYS A 370 4.48 3.80 18.28
C LYS A 370 5.40 3.00 19.21
N TYR A 371 5.61 3.53 20.41
CA TYR A 371 6.38 2.86 21.44
C TYR A 371 5.48 1.89 22.23
N TYR A 372 5.94 0.66 22.39
CA TYR A 372 5.27 -0.42 23.10
C TYR A 372 6.15 -0.89 24.28
N PRO A 373 5.88 -0.44 25.51
CA PRO A 373 6.75 -0.71 26.67
C PRO A 373 6.87 -2.19 27.03
N ASP A 374 5.92 -3.01 26.59
CA ASP A 374 5.83 -4.45 26.80
C ASP A 374 6.50 -5.30 25.70
N ARG A 375 7.16 -4.63 24.73
CA ARG A 375 7.85 -5.30 23.62
C ARG A 375 9.36 -5.01 23.62
N PRO A 376 10.18 -5.89 23.01
CA PRO A 376 11.63 -5.71 22.95
C PRO A 376 12.03 -4.34 22.44
N GLY A 377 12.81 -3.60 23.21
CA GLY A 377 13.26 -2.25 22.84
C GLY A 377 12.16 -1.22 22.62
N GLY A 378 10.92 -1.54 22.97
CA GLY A 378 9.77 -0.68 22.73
C GLY A 378 9.27 -0.66 21.27
N TYR A 379 9.83 -1.48 20.40
CA TYR A 379 9.44 -1.55 18.99
C TYR A 379 8.07 -2.19 18.79
N SER A 380 7.35 -1.72 17.80
CA SER A 380 6.01 -2.26 17.47
C SER A 380 6.04 -3.67 16.91
N PHE A 381 7.06 -4.03 16.14
CA PHE A 381 7.14 -5.22 15.28
C PHE A 381 5.97 -5.35 14.29
N GLU A 382 5.36 -4.23 13.96
CA GLU A 382 4.18 -4.14 13.12
C GLU A 382 4.31 -3.02 12.09
N CYS A 383 3.53 -3.10 11.01
CA CYS A 383 3.20 -1.98 10.15
C CYS A 383 1.79 -1.45 10.47
N GLU A 384 1.48 -0.23 10.03
CA GLU A 384 0.16 0.38 10.13
C GLU A 384 -0.29 0.92 8.78
N LEU A 385 -1.60 1.16 8.64
CA LEU A 385 -2.19 1.73 7.44
C LEU A 385 -1.95 3.24 7.40
N VAL A 386 -1.49 3.74 6.25
CA VAL A 386 -1.12 5.15 6.05
C VAL A 386 -1.81 5.77 4.84
N GLY A 387 -1.97 7.10 4.88
CA GLY A 387 -2.67 7.86 3.84
C GLY A 387 -1.82 8.28 2.64
N PHE A 388 -0.61 7.76 2.52
CA PHE A 388 0.29 8.04 1.40
C PHE A 388 0.75 6.74 0.73
N GLN A 389 1.22 6.83 -0.52
CA GLN A 389 1.71 5.67 -1.26
C GLN A 389 3.00 5.13 -0.66
N THR A 390 3.09 3.81 -0.57
CA THR A 390 4.28 3.07 -0.15
C THR A 390 4.53 1.89 -1.09
N ALA A 391 5.58 1.12 -0.79
CA ALA A 391 5.89 -0.08 -1.55
C ALA A 391 4.94 -1.27 -1.26
N TYR A 392 4.12 -1.17 -0.23
CA TYR A 392 3.31 -2.28 0.28
C TYR A 392 1.83 -1.90 0.34
N SER A 393 0.97 -2.82 -0.08
CA SER A 393 -0.47 -2.60 -0.14
C SER A 393 -1.24 -3.60 0.72
N ALA A 394 -2.25 -3.13 1.43
CA ALA A 394 -3.19 -3.98 2.16
C ALA A 394 -4.12 -4.79 1.23
N LEU A 395 -4.05 -4.56 -0.06
CA LEU A 395 -4.83 -5.27 -1.07
C LEU A 395 -3.99 -6.35 -1.80
N VAL A 396 -2.72 -6.52 -1.41
CA VAL A 396 -1.79 -7.49 -1.98
C VAL A 396 -1.37 -8.47 -0.88
N GLU A 397 -1.67 -9.74 -1.08
CA GLU A 397 -1.33 -10.80 -0.14
C GLU A 397 0.19 -10.85 0.14
N GLY A 398 0.55 -10.94 1.41
CA GLY A 398 1.93 -11.02 1.88
C GLY A 398 2.68 -9.67 1.94
N ASP A 399 2.08 -8.56 1.50
CA ASP A 399 2.74 -7.25 1.56
C ASP A 399 2.87 -6.73 2.99
N TYR A 400 1.99 -7.13 3.92
CA TYR A 400 2.15 -6.81 5.33
C TYR A 400 3.42 -7.43 5.93
N GLU A 401 3.66 -8.71 5.69
CA GLU A 401 4.89 -9.40 6.11
C GLU A 401 6.14 -8.76 5.52
N LYS A 402 6.10 -8.42 4.21
CA LYS A 402 7.20 -7.71 3.55
C LYS A 402 7.42 -6.31 4.15
N CYS A 403 6.35 -5.60 4.51
CA CYS A 403 6.46 -4.31 5.19
C CYS A 403 7.20 -4.46 6.52
N VAL A 404 6.78 -5.39 7.38
CA VAL A 404 7.41 -5.62 8.68
C VAL A 404 8.88 -6.04 8.53
N THR A 405 9.17 -7.02 7.68
CA THR A 405 10.54 -7.52 7.50
C THR A 405 11.47 -6.48 6.88
N ASN A 406 10.99 -5.69 5.93
CA ASN A 406 11.77 -4.63 5.31
C ASN A 406 12.01 -3.46 6.28
N LEU A 407 11.02 -3.05 7.06
CA LEU A 407 11.13 -1.99 8.05
C LEU A 407 12.29 -2.30 9.02
N TYR A 408 12.30 -3.50 9.59
CA TYR A 408 13.33 -3.93 10.55
C TYR A 408 14.64 -4.33 9.87
N GLY A 409 14.64 -4.67 8.58
CA GLY A 409 15.85 -4.98 7.81
C GLY A 409 16.60 -3.75 7.28
N SER A 410 15.92 -2.64 7.04
CA SER A 410 16.46 -1.45 6.39
C SER A 410 17.16 -0.47 7.34
N HIS A 411 16.84 -0.49 8.63
CA HIS A 411 17.45 0.38 9.64
C HIS A 411 18.62 -0.31 10.35
N ALA A 412 19.82 0.20 10.18
CA ALA A 412 21.04 -0.41 10.75
C ALA A 412 21.04 -0.50 12.28
N SER A 413 20.34 0.42 12.97
CA SER A 413 20.24 0.48 14.43
C SER A 413 19.06 -0.31 15.01
N TRP A 414 18.19 -0.85 14.16
CA TRP A 414 17.01 -1.59 14.60
C TRP A 414 17.27 -3.09 14.63
N PRO A 415 16.58 -3.81 15.53
CA PRO A 415 16.70 -5.26 15.56
C PRO A 415 16.18 -5.84 14.25
N LYS A 416 16.88 -6.83 13.71
CA LYS A 416 16.37 -7.57 12.54
C LYS A 416 15.21 -8.46 12.96
N VAL A 417 14.18 -8.51 12.11
CA VAL A 417 13.03 -9.40 12.30
C VAL A 417 13.05 -10.49 11.24
N ARG A 418 12.89 -11.71 11.68
CA ARG A 418 12.71 -12.88 10.82
C ARG A 418 11.37 -13.54 11.14
N VAL A 419 10.54 -13.68 10.13
CA VAL A 419 9.26 -14.40 10.24
C VAL A 419 9.53 -15.89 10.06
N VAL A 420 8.98 -16.69 10.97
CA VAL A 420 9.08 -18.15 10.97
C VAL A 420 7.69 -18.78 10.97
N GLU A 421 7.55 -19.98 10.43
CA GLU A 421 6.24 -20.67 10.39
C GLU A 421 5.68 -20.87 11.81
N LYS A 422 6.53 -21.20 12.76
CA LYS A 422 6.19 -21.39 14.17
C LYS A 422 7.38 -21.05 15.04
N LEU A 423 7.10 -20.42 16.17
CA LEU A 423 8.11 -20.24 17.22
C LEU A 423 8.31 -21.57 17.96
N ASP A 424 9.56 -21.91 18.21
CA ASP A 424 9.86 -23.04 19.08
C ASP A 424 9.38 -22.74 20.50
N PRO A 425 8.90 -23.74 21.23
CA PRO A 425 8.63 -23.56 22.64
C PRO A 425 9.91 -23.08 23.33
N LEU A 426 9.80 -21.96 24.06
CA LEU A 426 10.94 -21.53 24.88
C LEU A 426 11.30 -22.68 25.84
N PRO A 427 12.61 -22.94 26.08
CA PRO A 427 13.03 -23.97 26.99
C PRO A 427 12.33 -23.80 28.34
N THR A 428 11.59 -24.80 28.77
CA THR A 428 11.08 -24.87 30.13
C THR A 428 12.23 -25.39 30.99
N ASP A 429 12.89 -24.48 31.70
CA ASP A 429 13.88 -24.90 32.68
C ASP A 429 13.16 -25.53 33.89
N PRO A 430 13.63 -26.66 34.39
CA PRO A 430 13.04 -27.30 35.58
C PRO A 430 13.14 -26.32 36.75
N THR A 431 12.03 -26.13 37.38
CA THR A 431 11.71 -25.29 38.52
C THR A 431 12.82 -25.21 39.59
N ASP A 432 13.60 -24.14 39.54
CA ASP A 432 14.34 -23.71 40.75
C ASP A 432 13.33 -23.22 41.81
N PRO A 433 13.44 -23.63 43.04
CA PRO A 433 12.56 -23.13 44.09
C PRO A 433 12.76 -21.60 44.27
N PRO A 434 11.70 -20.84 44.61
CA PRO A 434 11.80 -19.40 44.88
C PRO A 434 12.87 -19.11 45.93
N VAL A 435 13.85 -18.28 45.61
CA VAL A 435 14.90 -17.82 46.52
C VAL A 435 14.69 -16.35 46.83
N GLY A 436 14.85 -15.94 48.08
CA GLY A 436 14.75 -14.53 48.48
C GLY A 436 13.38 -13.89 48.25
N GLY A 437 12.30 -14.68 48.18
CA GLY A 437 10.93 -14.19 47.96
C GLY A 437 10.62 -13.79 46.53
N ALA A 438 11.56 -13.95 45.58
CA ALA A 438 11.33 -13.71 44.16
C ALA A 438 10.78 -14.98 43.48
N PRO A 439 9.82 -14.88 42.53
CA PRO A 439 9.32 -16.03 41.79
C PRO A 439 10.42 -16.65 40.92
N ALA A 440 10.31 -17.93 40.62
CA ALA A 440 11.22 -18.61 39.69
C ALA A 440 11.18 -17.94 38.31
N TRP A 441 12.34 -17.87 37.64
CA TRP A 441 12.42 -17.39 36.29
C TRP A 441 11.77 -18.41 35.32
N GLU A 442 11.02 -17.88 34.38
CA GLU A 442 10.36 -18.66 33.33
C GLU A 442 10.76 -18.08 31.97
N ALA A 443 11.37 -18.90 31.10
CA ALA A 443 11.84 -18.45 29.79
C ALA A 443 10.70 -17.87 28.91
N ALA A 444 9.48 -18.39 29.03
CA ALA A 444 8.32 -17.93 28.25
C ALA A 444 7.72 -16.62 28.78
N LYS A 445 8.07 -16.19 29.99
CA LYS A 445 7.49 -15.02 30.65
C LYS A 445 8.22 -13.75 30.27
N VAL A 446 7.44 -12.69 30.04
CA VAL A 446 7.96 -11.33 29.85
C VAL A 446 8.29 -10.72 31.22
N TYR A 447 9.45 -10.07 31.30
CA TYR A 447 9.89 -9.32 32.46
C TYR A 447 10.21 -7.89 32.04
N ASN A 448 9.74 -6.93 32.81
CA ASN A 448 9.99 -5.51 32.60
C ASN A 448 11.03 -4.98 33.58
N SER A 449 11.53 -3.78 33.32
CA SER A 449 12.49 -3.13 34.22
C SER A 449 11.95 -3.08 35.65
N GLY A 450 12.73 -3.63 36.59
CA GLY A 450 12.37 -3.72 38.00
C GLY A 450 11.83 -5.09 38.45
N ASP A 451 11.38 -5.96 37.52
CA ASP A 451 10.91 -7.29 37.87
C ASP A 451 12.05 -8.14 38.46
N LYS A 452 11.75 -8.90 39.50
CA LYS A 452 12.70 -9.79 40.17
C LYS A 452 12.34 -11.24 39.97
N VAL A 453 13.37 -12.06 39.75
CA VAL A 453 13.24 -13.51 39.61
C VAL A 453 14.33 -14.23 40.38
N SER A 454 14.05 -15.48 40.79
CA SER A 454 15.06 -16.41 41.27
C SER A 454 15.49 -17.33 40.14
N TYR A 455 16.81 -17.54 39.99
CA TYR A 455 17.40 -18.44 39.01
C TYR A 455 18.71 -19.00 39.51
N LYS A 456 18.89 -20.34 39.49
CA LYS A 456 20.09 -21.04 39.96
C LYS A 456 20.60 -20.58 41.34
N GLY A 457 19.68 -20.44 42.29
CA GLY A 457 20.02 -20.08 43.67
C GLY A 457 20.28 -18.57 43.92
N ALA A 458 20.17 -17.72 42.94
CA ALA A 458 20.38 -16.28 43.05
C ALA A 458 19.12 -15.49 42.63
N VAL A 459 19.01 -14.23 43.07
CA VAL A 459 17.94 -13.30 42.69
C VAL A 459 18.50 -12.28 41.70
N TYR A 460 17.79 -12.12 40.59
CA TYR A 460 18.11 -11.19 39.54
C TYR A 460 16.99 -10.18 39.37
N GLN A 461 17.33 -8.97 38.92
CA GLN A 461 16.37 -7.93 38.56
C GLN A 461 16.55 -7.54 37.10
N ALA A 462 15.44 -7.48 36.36
CA ALA A 462 15.44 -7.01 34.99
C ALA A 462 15.78 -5.50 34.95
N LYS A 463 16.74 -5.10 34.13
CA LYS A 463 17.14 -3.70 33.89
C LYS A 463 16.23 -3.04 32.86
N TRP A 464 15.74 -3.83 31.91
CA TRP A 464 14.81 -3.46 30.86
C TRP A 464 14.00 -4.69 30.44
N TRP A 465 13.13 -4.54 29.48
CA TRP A 465 12.31 -5.62 28.95
C TRP A 465 13.14 -6.84 28.52
N THR A 466 12.73 -8.03 28.91
CA THR A 466 13.38 -9.29 28.53
C THR A 466 12.39 -10.45 28.53
N GLN A 467 12.60 -11.39 27.60
CA GLN A 467 11.92 -12.69 27.52
C GLN A 467 12.89 -13.70 26.93
N GLY A 468 13.06 -14.84 27.57
CA GLY A 468 13.97 -15.91 27.11
C GLY A 468 15.43 -15.70 27.45
N ASP A 469 15.85 -14.49 27.90
CA ASP A 469 17.23 -14.27 28.34
C ASP A 469 17.48 -14.90 29.71
N GLU A 470 18.48 -15.78 29.79
CA GLU A 470 18.85 -16.50 31.01
C GLU A 470 19.52 -15.53 32.00
N PRO A 471 18.98 -15.36 33.24
CA PRO A 471 19.46 -14.35 34.18
C PRO A 471 20.96 -14.44 34.51
N SER A 472 21.52 -15.64 34.58
CA SER A 472 22.94 -15.85 34.89
C SER A 472 23.91 -15.43 33.80
N LYS A 473 23.43 -15.16 32.55
CA LYS A 473 24.26 -14.70 31.43
C LYS A 473 24.43 -13.18 31.40
N GLY A 474 23.81 -12.44 32.30
CA GLY A 474 23.87 -10.99 32.34
C GLY A 474 22.96 -10.33 31.30
N GLY A 475 23.44 -9.35 30.53
CA GLY A 475 22.60 -8.64 29.55
C GLY A 475 21.49 -7.83 30.23
N PRO A 476 20.20 -8.16 30.01
CA PRO A 476 19.07 -7.47 30.63
C PRO A 476 18.95 -7.68 32.14
N TRP A 477 19.70 -8.61 32.73
CA TRP A 477 19.61 -8.97 34.13
C TRP A 477 20.75 -8.38 34.97
N ALA A 478 20.44 -7.94 36.17
CA ALA A 478 21.39 -7.56 37.21
C ALA A 478 21.22 -8.52 38.40
N LEU A 479 22.34 -9.03 38.91
CA LEU A 479 22.35 -9.82 40.14
C LEU A 479 22.00 -8.92 41.33
N VAL A 480 21.03 -9.34 42.14
CA VAL A 480 20.54 -8.59 43.31
C VAL A 480 21.03 -9.24 44.60
N SER A 481 20.97 -10.58 44.72
CA SER A 481 21.42 -11.32 45.87
C SER A 481 21.64 -12.79 45.54
N GLY A 482 22.47 -13.48 46.31
CA GLY A 482 22.85 -14.88 46.14
C GLY A 482 24.08 -15.06 45.25
N GLU A 483 24.71 -16.24 45.36
CA GLU A 483 25.83 -16.61 44.50
C GLU A 483 25.32 -17.69 43.52
N PRO A 484 25.43 -17.47 42.19
CA PRO A 484 24.95 -18.45 41.23
C PRO A 484 25.77 -19.75 41.37
N THR A 485 25.12 -20.88 41.52
CA THR A 485 25.79 -22.20 41.51
C THR A 485 26.47 -22.42 40.15
N PRO A 486 27.78 -22.73 40.10
CA PRO A 486 28.47 -22.99 38.84
C PRO A 486 27.85 -24.17 38.09
N PRO A 487 27.88 -24.20 36.77
CA PRO A 487 27.49 -25.34 35.99
C PRO A 487 28.37 -26.55 36.38
N THR A 488 27.79 -27.72 36.56
CA THR A 488 28.52 -28.98 36.73
C THR A 488 29.33 -29.23 35.45
N GLU A 489 30.65 -29.16 35.56
CA GLU A 489 31.58 -29.41 34.44
C GLU A 489 31.43 -30.86 33.95
N PRO A 490 31.36 -31.12 32.65
CA PRO A 490 31.55 -32.45 32.11
C PRO A 490 33.02 -32.88 32.28
N THR A 491 33.22 -34.11 32.71
CA THR A 491 34.50 -34.75 32.96
C THR A 491 35.49 -34.55 31.81
N PRO A 492 36.76 -34.22 32.05
CA PRO A 492 37.73 -33.91 31.03
C PRO A 492 38.14 -35.12 30.19
N SER A 493 38.09 -35.00 28.89
CA SER A 493 38.84 -35.86 27.97
C SER A 493 40.29 -35.36 27.84
N GLU A 494 41.22 -36.27 27.74
CA GLU A 494 42.69 -36.12 27.75
C GLU A 494 43.26 -35.02 26.84
N PRO A 495 44.42 -34.44 27.21
CA PRO A 495 44.97 -33.25 26.52
C PRO A 495 45.71 -33.62 25.21
N VAL A 496 45.43 -32.87 24.19
CA VAL A 496 46.22 -32.81 22.94
C VAL A 496 47.41 -31.86 23.16
N PRO A 497 48.64 -32.21 22.67
CA PRO A 497 49.84 -31.42 22.94
C PRO A 497 49.86 -30.03 22.28
N PRO A 498 50.61 -29.06 22.83
CA PRO A 498 50.56 -27.69 22.41
C PRO A 498 51.32 -27.44 21.11
N THR A 499 50.70 -26.72 20.19
CA THR A 499 51.37 -26.08 19.06
C THR A 499 51.96 -24.74 19.49
N GLU A 500 53.17 -24.49 19.05
CA GLU A 500 53.98 -23.28 19.39
C GLU A 500 53.28 -21.94 19.03
N PRO A 501 53.58 -20.87 19.79
CA PRO A 501 52.96 -19.55 19.54
C PRO A 501 53.60 -18.79 18.39
N VAL A 502 52.76 -18.28 17.51
CA VAL A 502 53.11 -17.29 16.47
C VAL A 502 53.30 -15.91 17.17
N PRO A 503 54.37 -15.13 16.87
CA PRO A 503 54.61 -13.85 17.53
C PRO A 503 53.59 -12.79 17.09
N PRO A 504 53.25 -11.86 17.99
CA PRO A 504 52.30 -10.79 17.70
C PRO A 504 52.91 -9.74 16.75
N SER A 505 52.13 -9.37 15.72
CA SER A 505 52.41 -8.25 14.85
C SER A 505 52.20 -6.93 15.60
N GLU A 506 53.17 -6.03 15.51
CA GLU A 506 53.12 -4.69 16.09
C GLU A 506 51.94 -3.86 15.53
N PRO A 507 51.30 -3.04 16.35
CA PRO A 507 50.27 -2.12 15.88
C PRO A 507 50.90 -0.91 15.18
N THR A 508 50.46 -0.63 13.98
CA THR A 508 50.77 0.62 13.25
C THR A 508 50.20 1.82 13.99
N PRO A 509 50.95 2.91 14.17
CA PRO A 509 50.47 4.07 14.90
C PRO A 509 49.41 4.82 14.10
N VAL A 510 48.27 5.05 14.75
CA VAL A 510 47.21 5.96 14.27
C VAL A 510 47.69 7.38 14.45
N PRO A 511 47.57 8.28 13.45
CA PRO A 511 47.91 9.70 13.61
C PRO A 511 46.98 10.36 14.65
N PRO A 512 47.48 11.35 15.41
CA PRO A 512 46.67 12.02 16.41
C PRO A 512 45.54 12.82 15.79
N THR A 513 44.32 12.58 16.27
CA THR A 513 43.13 13.37 15.95
C THR A 513 43.30 14.77 16.52
N GLU A 514 43.25 15.77 15.66
CA GLU A 514 43.20 17.19 16.05
C GLU A 514 41.92 17.45 16.88
N PRO A 515 41.98 18.30 17.92
CA PRO A 515 40.85 18.60 18.78
C PRO A 515 39.78 19.37 17.99
N ALA A 516 38.52 18.94 18.11
CA ALA A 516 37.37 19.59 17.53
C ALA A 516 37.20 21.04 18.02
N PRO A 517 36.76 21.98 17.17
CA PRO A 517 36.53 23.38 17.55
C PRO A 517 35.39 23.50 18.57
N THR A 518 35.58 24.39 19.54
CA THR A 518 34.85 24.48 20.80
C THR A 518 33.44 25.10 20.74
N ASP A 519 32.87 25.39 19.58
CA ASP A 519 31.60 26.14 19.47
C ASP A 519 30.41 25.38 18.77
N ALA A 520 30.58 24.11 18.46
CA ALA A 520 29.50 23.36 17.80
C ALA A 520 28.76 22.43 18.80
N ILE A 521 27.44 22.46 18.76
CA ILE A 521 26.56 21.62 19.58
C ILE A 521 26.67 20.16 19.09
N VAL A 522 26.89 19.21 19.98
CA VAL A 522 26.85 17.78 19.60
C VAL A 522 25.43 17.36 19.40
N TRP A 523 25.08 16.95 18.15
CA TRP A 523 23.75 16.47 17.81
C TRP A 523 23.49 15.08 18.37
N GLN A 524 22.36 14.92 19.07
CA GLN A 524 21.85 13.63 19.57
C GLN A 524 20.39 13.46 19.15
N PRO A 525 20.04 12.41 18.39
CA PRO A 525 18.67 12.15 17.97
C PRO A 525 17.69 12.09 19.14
N GLY A 526 16.53 12.72 19.00
CA GLY A 526 15.50 12.77 20.03
C GLY A 526 15.77 13.68 21.22
N VAL A 527 16.97 14.28 21.33
CA VAL A 527 17.42 15.07 22.50
C VAL A 527 17.78 16.51 22.13
N THR A 528 18.61 16.70 21.09
CA THR A 528 19.18 18.01 20.78
C THR A 528 18.16 18.88 20.05
N LYS A 529 17.78 20.00 20.67
CA LYS A 529 16.98 21.06 20.05
C LYS A 529 17.89 22.13 19.50
N VAL A 530 17.67 22.56 18.28
CA VAL A 530 18.43 23.60 17.61
C VAL A 530 17.50 24.63 16.96
N SER A 531 18.04 25.81 16.75
CA SER A 531 17.42 26.89 16.00
C SER A 531 18.13 27.06 14.65
N ASN A 532 17.47 27.71 13.69
CA ASN A 532 18.10 28.03 12.40
C ASN A 532 19.37 28.84 12.61
N GLY A 533 20.48 28.39 12.00
CA GLY A 533 21.81 29.01 12.15
C GLY A 533 22.70 28.34 13.19
N ASP A 534 22.17 27.46 14.04
CA ASP A 534 23.01 26.73 15.01
C ASP A 534 23.95 25.76 14.28
N LYS A 535 25.21 25.75 14.68
CA LYS A 535 26.22 24.82 14.18
C LYS A 535 26.26 23.58 15.06
N VAL A 536 26.14 22.41 14.46
CA VAL A 536 26.20 21.14 15.19
C VAL A 536 27.27 20.23 14.65
N THR A 537 27.73 19.30 15.48
CA THR A 537 28.58 18.17 15.06
C THR A 537 27.79 16.88 15.16
N TYR A 538 27.88 16.07 14.10
CA TYR A 538 27.27 14.76 14.05
C TYR A 538 28.11 13.80 13.20
N ASN A 539 28.47 12.65 13.77
CA ASN A 539 29.34 11.64 13.11
C ASN A 539 30.68 12.22 12.57
N GLY A 540 31.26 13.21 13.27
CA GLY A 540 32.52 13.80 12.87
C GLY A 540 32.45 14.85 11.76
N GLN A 541 31.24 15.21 11.32
CA GLN A 541 30.98 16.28 10.35
C GLN A 541 30.25 17.44 11.03
N CYS A 542 30.33 18.64 10.43
CA CYS A 542 29.64 19.83 10.92
C CYS A 542 28.52 20.27 10.00
N PHE A 543 27.42 20.72 10.60
CA PHE A 543 26.22 21.14 9.90
C PHE A 543 25.66 22.42 10.50
N ILE A 544 24.98 23.22 9.66
CA ILE A 544 24.18 24.37 10.11
C ILE A 544 22.70 24.03 9.94
N ALA A 545 21.94 24.22 11.02
CA ALA A 545 20.50 24.03 11.04
C ALA A 545 19.78 25.10 10.22
N LYS A 546 18.80 24.67 9.40
CA LYS A 546 17.89 25.54 8.64
C LYS A 546 16.48 24.93 8.63
N ASN A 547 15.48 25.73 8.29
CA ASN A 547 14.08 25.30 8.21
C ASN A 547 13.53 24.63 9.48
N SER A 548 14.11 24.98 10.65
CA SER A 548 13.68 24.55 11.99
C SER A 548 13.62 23.01 12.15
N PRO A 549 14.77 22.31 12.09
CA PRO A 549 14.79 20.86 12.24
C PRO A 549 14.23 20.44 13.60
N GLY A 550 13.40 19.41 13.62
CA GLY A 550 12.95 18.75 14.83
C GLY A 550 14.06 17.88 15.44
N VAL A 551 13.84 17.41 16.65
CA VAL A 551 14.84 16.61 17.40
C VAL A 551 15.17 15.26 16.75
N TRP A 552 14.39 14.83 15.77
CA TRP A 552 14.57 13.56 15.04
C TRP A 552 15.15 13.72 13.64
N GLU A 553 15.22 14.96 13.09
CA GLU A 553 15.82 15.23 11.77
C GLU A 553 17.35 15.25 11.87
N SER A 554 17.96 14.09 11.69
CA SER A 554 19.42 13.95 11.77
C SER A 554 20.15 14.73 10.66
N PRO A 555 21.31 15.35 10.95
CA PRO A 555 22.06 16.17 9.99
C PRO A 555 22.45 15.45 8.69
N THR A 556 22.62 14.13 8.70
CA THR A 556 22.98 13.34 7.50
C THR A 556 21.80 12.81 6.71
N GLN A 557 20.55 13.00 7.19
CA GLN A 557 19.34 12.44 6.55
C GLN A 557 18.63 13.41 5.62
N SER A 558 18.84 14.71 5.73
CA SER A 558 18.11 15.69 4.95
C SER A 558 18.88 16.98 4.72
N ASN A 559 19.19 17.28 3.49
CA ASN A 559 19.71 18.58 3.07
C ASN A 559 18.62 19.69 3.04
N TRP A 560 17.36 19.38 3.34
CA TRP A 560 16.32 20.38 3.56
C TRP A 560 16.49 21.10 4.90
N PHE A 561 16.88 20.39 5.93
CA PHE A 561 17.05 20.91 7.30
C PHE A 561 18.48 21.28 7.63
N TRP A 562 19.48 20.83 6.86
CA TRP A 562 20.89 20.94 7.23
C TRP A 562 21.76 21.29 6.03
N ASP A 563 22.70 22.20 6.24
CA ASP A 563 23.79 22.45 5.30
C ASP A 563 25.09 21.90 5.91
N GLU A 564 25.76 21.00 5.20
CA GLU A 564 27.08 20.53 5.59
C GLU A 564 28.09 21.66 5.43
N VAL A 565 28.94 21.89 6.45
CA VAL A 565 29.92 22.95 6.49
C VAL A 565 31.23 22.42 7.05
N SER A 566 32.30 23.16 6.79
CA SER A 566 33.62 22.84 7.40
C SER A 566 33.56 23.02 8.93
N CYS A 567 34.07 22.05 9.67
CA CYS A 567 34.23 22.15 11.09
C CYS A 567 35.30 23.23 11.42
#